data_32e925b3d7de25e3bfb79756ce75e1f7
#
_entry.id   32e925b3d7de25e3bfb79756ce75e1f7
#
_cell.length_a   1.000
_cell.length_b   1.000
_cell.length_c   1.000
_cell.angle_alpha   90.00
_cell.angle_beta   90.00
_cell.angle_gamma   90.00
#
_symmetry.space_group_name_H-M   'P 1'
#
loop_
_entity.id
_entity.type
_entity.pdbx_description
1 polymer ?
#
loop_
_entity_poly.entity_id
_entity_poly.type
_entity_poly.pdbx_seq_one_letter_code
_entity_poly.pdbx_strand_id
1 'polypeptide(L)'
;MRKDWLKMARVLGICPTIDSPIKSKDGYLIRFRPKYGYLSSKQLCILADATSNFGSNFIELTSRANITIRGLQKKHLEQLSNFLNQAGIINAAEKRENISNIIYSPFSTKNKKLTQKIASILEDN
;
A
#
# COMPACT_ATOMS: atom_id res chain seq x y z
N MET A 1 18.02 -15.21 -25.76
CA MET A 1 16.56 -15.11 -25.62
C MET A 1 15.98 -15.65 -24.30
N ARG A 2 16.59 -16.59 -23.60
CA ARG A 2 16.02 -17.14 -22.34
C ARG A 2 16.32 -16.34 -21.06
N LYS A 3 17.17 -15.32 -21.09
CA LYS A 3 17.59 -14.59 -19.87
C LYS A 3 16.73 -13.37 -19.50
N ASP A 4 15.99 -12.79 -20.45
CA ASP A 4 15.29 -11.51 -20.21
C ASP A 4 13.92 -11.69 -19.57
N TRP A 5 13.19 -12.75 -19.87
CA TRP A 5 11.90 -13.00 -19.25
C TRP A 5 12.03 -13.56 -17.83
N LEU A 6 13.16 -14.21 -17.46
CA LEU A 6 13.48 -14.57 -16.09
C LEU A 6 13.78 -13.34 -15.21
N LYS A 7 14.33 -12.27 -15.78
CA LYS A 7 14.45 -10.96 -15.13
C LYS A 7 13.07 -10.32 -14.92
N MET A 8 12.19 -10.38 -15.92
CA MET A 8 10.80 -9.89 -15.81
C MET A 8 9.98 -10.68 -14.78
N ALA A 9 10.13 -11.99 -14.71
CA ALA A 9 9.44 -12.81 -13.71
C ALA A 9 9.88 -12.51 -12.26
N ARG A 10 11.13 -12.11 -12.04
CA ARG A 10 11.61 -11.63 -10.75
C ARG A 10 11.02 -10.27 -10.36
N VAL A 11 10.77 -9.40 -11.34
CA VAL A 11 10.16 -8.08 -11.11
C VAL A 11 8.66 -8.19 -10.81
N LEU A 12 7.98 -9.17 -11.39
CA LEU A 12 6.54 -9.41 -11.19
C LEU A 12 6.18 -9.93 -9.78
N GLY A 13 7.14 -10.42 -9.02
CA GLY A 13 6.96 -10.88 -7.63
C GLY A 13 7.18 -9.79 -6.57
N ILE A 14 7.66 -8.60 -6.94
CA ILE A 14 7.93 -7.53 -5.99
C ILE A 14 6.69 -6.66 -5.83
N CYS A 15 6.20 -6.53 -4.61
CA CYS A 15 5.13 -5.59 -4.31
C CYS A 15 5.69 -4.16 -4.33
N PRO A 16 5.12 -3.24 -5.12
CA PRO A 16 5.58 -1.85 -5.17
C PRO A 16 5.22 -1.13 -3.86
N THR A 17 6.20 -0.95 -2.99
CA THR A 17 6.05 -0.16 -1.76
C THR A 17 6.51 1.28 -1.97
N ILE A 18 6.33 2.13 -0.97
CA ILE A 18 6.83 3.51 -1.01
C ILE A 18 8.36 3.56 -1.12
N ASP A 19 9.05 2.58 -0.50
CA ASP A 19 10.52 2.46 -0.53
C ASP A 19 11.02 1.75 -1.79
N SER A 20 10.16 0.99 -2.45
CA SER A 20 10.47 0.25 -3.69
C SER A 20 9.37 0.46 -4.73
N PRO A 21 9.18 1.71 -5.21
CA PRO A 21 8.15 2.02 -6.19
C PRO A 21 8.49 1.39 -7.54
N ILE A 22 7.48 0.94 -8.26
CA ILE A 22 7.65 0.38 -9.60
C ILE A 22 7.36 1.45 -10.65
N LYS A 23 8.24 1.54 -11.64
CA LYS A 23 8.03 2.42 -12.80
C LYS A 23 6.99 1.82 -13.74
N SER A 24 5.99 2.63 -14.08
CA SER A 24 4.93 2.33 -15.05
C SER A 24 4.94 3.34 -16.20
N LYS A 25 4.04 3.19 -17.17
CA LYS A 25 3.94 4.08 -18.33
C LYS A 25 3.58 5.53 -17.95
N ASP A 26 2.78 5.69 -16.90
CA ASP A 26 2.25 6.94 -16.38
C ASP A 26 3.09 7.57 -15.24
N GLY A 27 4.20 6.95 -14.88
CA GLY A 27 5.07 7.38 -13.78
C GLY A 27 5.40 6.22 -12.83
N TYR A 28 5.63 6.51 -11.58
CA TYR A 28 5.81 5.49 -10.56
C TYR A 28 4.47 5.12 -9.93
N LEU A 29 4.38 3.89 -9.46
CA LEU A 29 3.26 3.42 -8.67
C LEU A 29 3.76 2.82 -7.35
N ILE A 30 2.95 3.00 -6.32
CA ILE A 30 3.11 2.38 -5.01
C ILE A 30 1.83 1.66 -4.65
N ARG A 31 1.97 0.65 -3.81
CA ARG A 31 0.86 -0.14 -3.27
C ARG A 31 1.04 -0.31 -1.78
N PHE A 32 -0.02 -0.17 -1.05
CA PHE A 32 -0.03 -0.42 0.39
C PHE A 32 -1.38 -1.01 0.81
N ARG A 33 -1.41 -1.61 1.96
CA ARG A 33 -2.62 -2.11 2.59
C ARG A 33 -2.90 -1.29 3.84
N PRO A 34 -4.11 -0.74 3.97
CA PRO A 34 -4.53 -0.11 5.22
C PRO A 34 -4.50 -1.12 6.35
N LYS A 35 -4.07 -0.67 7.53
CA LYS A 35 -4.03 -1.52 8.72
C LYS A 35 -5.41 -2.13 8.99
N TYR A 36 -5.44 -3.45 9.11
CA TYR A 36 -6.66 -4.25 9.25
C TYR A 36 -7.67 -4.09 8.09
N GLY A 37 -7.22 -3.64 6.91
CA GLY A 37 -8.08 -3.39 5.76
C GLY A 37 -9.08 -2.25 5.98
N TYR A 38 -8.81 -1.34 6.90
CA TYR A 38 -9.73 -0.27 7.31
C TYR A 38 -9.11 1.11 7.15
N LEU A 39 -9.89 2.04 6.62
CA LEU A 39 -9.56 3.46 6.57
C LEU A 39 -10.66 4.26 7.25
N SER A 40 -10.28 5.24 8.05
CA SER A 40 -11.19 6.26 8.53
C SER A 40 -11.52 7.26 7.42
N SER A 41 -12.64 7.96 7.55
CA SER A 41 -13.02 9.03 6.61
C SER A 41 -11.92 10.11 6.50
N LYS A 42 -11.29 10.45 7.62
CA LYS A 42 -10.16 11.39 7.63
C LYS A 42 -8.97 10.89 6.80
N GLN A 43 -8.60 9.62 6.95
CA GLN A 43 -7.52 9.01 6.16
C GLN A 43 -7.88 8.95 4.66
N LEU A 44 -9.14 8.70 4.34
CA LEU A 44 -9.61 8.71 2.95
C LEU A 44 -9.52 10.10 2.32
N CYS A 45 -9.86 11.17 3.05
CA CYS A 45 -9.66 12.55 2.58
C CYS A 45 -8.18 12.84 2.35
N ILE A 46 -7.30 12.43 3.27
CA ILE A 46 -5.85 12.60 3.12
C ILE A 46 -5.32 11.84 1.90
N LEU A 47 -5.83 10.65 1.62
CA LEU A 47 -5.48 9.90 0.41
C LEU A 47 -5.95 10.63 -0.87
N ALA A 48 -7.13 11.24 -0.85
CA ALA A 48 -7.62 12.04 -1.97
C ALA A 48 -6.69 13.23 -2.22
N ASP A 49 -6.28 13.95 -1.18
CA ASP A 49 -5.32 15.05 -1.28
C ASP A 49 -3.96 14.57 -1.78
N ALA A 50 -3.48 13.41 -1.29
CA ALA A 50 -2.22 12.83 -1.73
C ALA A 50 -2.21 12.50 -3.21
N THR A 51 -3.29 11.92 -3.74
CA THR A 51 -3.39 11.59 -5.17
C THR A 51 -3.52 12.81 -6.04
N SER A 52 -4.19 13.85 -5.56
CA SER A 52 -4.33 15.12 -6.27
C SER A 52 -3.03 15.91 -6.34
N ASN A 53 -2.25 15.87 -5.26
CA ASN A 53 -1.00 16.64 -5.20
C ASN A 53 0.20 15.92 -5.82
N PHE A 54 0.25 14.60 -5.75
CA PHE A 54 1.45 13.83 -6.10
C PHE A 54 1.23 12.80 -7.20
N GLY A 55 0.00 12.41 -7.50
CA GLY A 55 -0.35 11.32 -8.40
C GLY A 55 -1.33 11.69 -9.51
N SER A 56 -2.09 10.72 -9.95
CA SER A 56 -3.01 10.79 -11.10
C SER A 56 -4.45 11.20 -10.75
N ASN A 57 -4.71 11.76 -9.58
CA ASN A 57 -6.03 12.16 -9.08
C ASN A 57 -7.01 11.02 -8.76
N PHE A 58 -6.57 9.78 -8.75
CA PHE A 58 -7.40 8.64 -8.36
C PHE A 58 -6.58 7.58 -7.64
N ILE A 59 -7.28 6.73 -6.90
CA ILE A 59 -6.72 5.53 -6.27
C ILE A 59 -7.32 4.29 -6.92
N GLU A 60 -6.56 3.22 -6.97
CA GLU A 60 -7.05 1.92 -7.42
C GLU A 60 -7.20 0.99 -6.21
N LEU A 61 -8.34 0.34 -6.11
CA LEU A 61 -8.57 -0.73 -5.15
C LEU A 61 -8.29 -2.07 -5.83
N THR A 62 -7.46 -2.88 -5.21
CA THR A 62 -7.12 -4.19 -5.75
C THR A 62 -8.01 -5.29 -5.16
N SER A 63 -8.13 -6.41 -5.87
CA SER A 63 -8.87 -7.60 -5.40
C SER A 63 -8.36 -8.18 -4.08
N ARG A 64 -7.14 -7.80 -3.65
CA ARG A 64 -6.52 -8.20 -2.38
C ARG A 64 -6.62 -7.13 -1.30
N ALA A 65 -7.58 -6.22 -1.40
CA ALA A 65 -7.79 -5.11 -0.46
C ALA A 65 -6.57 -4.20 -0.27
N ASN A 66 -5.75 -4.05 -1.32
CA ASN A 66 -4.66 -3.07 -1.34
C ASN A 66 -5.12 -1.79 -2.05
N ILE A 67 -4.45 -0.69 -1.73
CA ILE A 67 -4.61 0.60 -2.40
C ILE A 67 -3.37 0.83 -3.25
N THR A 68 -3.57 1.24 -4.50
CA THR A 68 -2.50 1.65 -5.40
C THR A 68 -2.64 3.13 -5.73
N ILE A 69 -1.55 3.88 -5.65
CA ILE A 69 -1.42 5.25 -6.15
C ILE A 69 -0.47 5.22 -7.34
N ARG A 70 -0.87 5.85 -8.43
CA ARG A 70 -0.14 5.88 -9.72
C ARG A 70 0.19 7.30 -10.15
N GLY A 71 0.98 7.39 -11.24
CA GLY A 71 1.33 8.68 -11.84
C GLY A 71 2.30 9.48 -10.99
N LEU A 72 3.01 8.84 -10.07
CA LEU A 72 3.93 9.49 -9.15
C LEU A 72 5.23 9.88 -9.86
N GLN A 73 5.77 11.04 -9.52
CA GLN A 73 7.10 11.44 -9.93
C GLN A 73 8.12 11.09 -8.85
N LYS A 74 9.31 10.63 -9.28
CA LYS A 74 10.38 10.21 -8.35
C LYS A 74 10.70 11.26 -7.28
N LYS A 75 10.74 12.53 -7.67
CA LYS A 75 11.04 13.66 -6.77
C LYS A 75 10.00 13.88 -5.66
N HIS A 76 8.79 13.37 -5.82
CA HIS A 76 7.70 13.54 -4.86
C HIS A 76 7.51 12.34 -3.92
N LEU A 77 8.24 11.24 -4.13
CA LEU A 77 8.06 10.02 -3.34
C LEU A 77 8.37 10.22 -1.86
N GLU A 78 9.41 10.99 -1.54
CA GLU A 78 9.76 11.29 -0.15
C GLU A 78 8.70 12.17 0.53
N GLN A 79 8.20 13.18 -0.16
CA GLN A 79 7.12 14.06 0.35
C GLN A 79 5.83 13.26 0.57
N LEU A 80 5.49 12.38 -0.38
CA LEU A 80 4.34 11.49 -0.26
C LEU A 80 4.50 10.52 0.92
N SER A 81 5.69 9.94 1.10
CA SER A 81 6.00 9.06 2.22
C SER A 81 5.75 9.76 3.56
N ASN A 82 6.31 10.95 3.72
CA ASN A 82 6.13 11.76 4.92
C ASN A 82 4.64 12.10 5.16
N PHE A 83 3.92 12.48 4.12
CA PHE A 83 2.51 12.82 4.18
C PHE A 83 1.65 11.63 4.62
N LEU A 84 1.83 10.46 4.03
CA LEU A 84 1.08 9.25 4.36
C LEU A 84 1.45 8.71 5.75
N ASN A 85 2.72 8.86 6.16
CA ASN A 85 3.19 8.46 7.47
C ASN A 85 2.59 9.33 8.58
N GLN A 86 2.59 10.65 8.43
CA GLN A 86 1.96 11.59 9.37
C GLN A 86 0.46 11.32 9.53
N ALA A 87 -0.19 10.86 8.49
CA ALA A 87 -1.60 10.47 8.52
C ALA A 87 -1.85 9.10 9.17
N GLY A 88 -0.80 8.36 9.53
CA GLY A 88 -0.92 7.00 10.05
C GLY A 88 -1.51 6.00 9.05
N ILE A 89 -1.35 6.26 7.74
CA ILE A 89 -1.82 5.38 6.67
C ILE A 89 -0.77 4.32 6.38
N ILE A 90 0.49 4.70 6.40
CA ILE A 90 1.65 3.83 6.32
C ILE A 90 2.51 4.03 7.56
N ASN A 91 3.30 3.03 7.90
CA ASN A 91 4.27 3.14 8.99
C ASN A 91 5.68 3.02 8.42
N ALA A 92 6.38 4.16 8.30
CA ALA A 92 7.75 4.20 7.79
C ALA A 92 8.78 3.47 8.67
N ALA A 93 8.46 3.24 9.96
CA ALA A 93 9.31 2.47 10.86
C ALA A 93 9.26 0.97 10.60
N GLU A 94 8.18 0.49 10.01
CA GLU A 94 8.01 -0.89 9.58
C GLU A 94 8.67 -1.08 8.20
N LYS A 95 10.00 -1.03 8.17
CA LYS A 95 10.85 -1.20 6.96
C LYS A 95 10.76 -2.59 6.31
N ARG A 96 9.96 -3.50 6.82
CA ARG A 96 9.72 -4.79 6.22
C ARG A 96 8.35 -4.75 5.57
N GLU A 97 8.27 -5.05 4.29
CA GLU A 97 7.17 -5.49 3.46
C GLU A 97 5.83 -5.67 4.20
N ASN A 98 5.32 -4.60 4.81
CA ASN A 98 4.05 -4.65 5.52
C ASN A 98 2.88 -4.61 4.55
N ILE A 99 2.97 -5.50 3.59
CA ILE A 99 1.77 -6.04 3.00
C ILE A 99 1.42 -7.21 3.89
N SER A 100 0.70 -6.91 4.96
CA SER A 100 0.00 -7.95 5.68
C SER A 100 -0.69 -8.84 4.65
N ASN A 101 -0.32 -10.11 4.59
CA ASN A 101 -0.96 -11.08 3.71
C ASN A 101 -2.34 -11.51 4.24
N ILE A 102 -2.77 -10.90 5.34
CA ILE A 102 -4.01 -11.24 6.01
C ILE A 102 -5.13 -10.35 5.46
N ILE A 103 -6.15 -10.97 4.87
CA ILE A 103 -7.35 -10.31 4.39
C ILE A 103 -8.43 -10.45 5.46
N TYR A 104 -9.01 -9.34 5.86
CA TYR A 104 -10.08 -9.29 6.85
C TYR A 104 -11.45 -9.22 6.16
N SER A 105 -12.45 -9.88 6.74
CA SER A 105 -13.83 -9.70 6.33
C SER A 105 -14.35 -8.34 6.81
N PRO A 106 -14.88 -7.49 5.92
CA PRO A 106 -15.43 -6.20 6.31
C PRO A 106 -16.74 -6.35 7.13
N PHE A 107 -17.38 -7.52 7.07
CA PHE A 107 -18.68 -7.79 7.69
C PHE A 107 -18.59 -8.44 9.07
N SER A 108 -17.40 -8.77 9.55
CA SER A 108 -17.21 -9.41 10.87
C SER A 108 -17.30 -8.39 12.00
N THR A 109 -18.51 -8.06 12.43
CA THR A 109 -18.73 -7.09 13.54
C THR A 109 -18.61 -7.71 14.91
N LYS A 110 -19.01 -8.98 15.10
CA LYS A 110 -19.07 -9.64 16.41
C LYS A 110 -17.71 -10.04 16.99
N ASN A 111 -16.71 -10.31 16.16
CA ASN A 111 -15.40 -10.81 16.59
C ASN A 111 -14.23 -9.92 16.13
N LYS A 112 -14.48 -8.64 15.82
CA LYS A 112 -13.45 -7.72 15.31
C LYS A 112 -12.18 -7.69 16.18
N LYS A 113 -12.35 -7.61 17.51
CA LYS A 113 -11.22 -7.59 18.45
C LYS A 113 -10.42 -8.89 18.44
N LEU A 114 -11.09 -10.04 18.34
CA LEU A 114 -10.43 -11.34 18.27
C LEU A 114 -9.68 -11.51 16.96
N THR A 115 -10.30 -11.16 15.84
CA THR A 115 -9.67 -11.21 14.52
C THR A 115 -8.43 -10.31 14.45
N GLN A 116 -8.50 -9.10 14.99
CA GLN A 116 -7.36 -8.19 15.06
C GLN A 116 -6.24 -8.73 15.96
N LYS A 117 -6.58 -9.36 17.09
CA LYS A 117 -5.60 -10.00 17.98
C LYS A 117 -4.91 -11.18 17.32
N ILE A 118 -5.65 -12.03 16.63
CA ILE A 118 -5.07 -13.18 15.89
C ILE A 118 -4.15 -12.66 14.79
N ALA A 119 -4.57 -11.64 14.06
CA ALA A 119 -3.79 -11.07 12.99
C ALA A 119 -2.48 -10.44 13.50
N SER A 120 -2.52 -9.69 14.61
CA SER A 120 -1.28 -9.14 15.19
C SER A 120 -0.29 -10.24 15.59
N ILE A 121 -0.77 -11.35 16.15
CA ILE A 121 0.09 -12.50 16.48
C ILE A 121 0.72 -13.12 15.23
N LEU A 122 -0.02 -13.19 14.12
CA LEU A 122 0.48 -13.75 12.86
C LEU A 122 1.44 -12.80 12.11
N GLU A 123 1.29 -11.48 12.29
CA GLU A 123 2.17 -10.47 11.71
C GLU A 123 3.50 -10.35 12.48
N ASP A 124 3.50 -10.64 13.79
CA ASP A 124 4.68 -10.54 14.66
C ASP A 124 5.61 -11.77 14.56
N ASN A 125 5.19 -12.86 13.89
CA ASN A 125 5.98 -14.07 13.63
C ASN A 125 6.44 -14.16 12.17
#